data_2da097314836f025a848e8050d2afd8d
#
_entry.id   2da097314836f025a848e8050d2afd8d
#
_cell.length_a   1.000
_cell.length_b   1.000
_cell.length_c   1.000
_cell.angle_alpha   90.00
_cell.angle_beta   90.00
_cell.angle_gamma   90.00
#
_symmetry.space_group_name_H-M   'P 1'
#
loop_
_entity.id
_entity.type
_entity.pdbx_description
1 polymer ?
#
loop_
_entity_poly.entity_id
_entity_poly.type
_entity_poly.pdbx_seq_one_letter_code
_entity_poly.pdbx_strand_id
1 'polypeptide(L)'
;MFIKLLIKKLKSKKEKYDFTEWLTQALEWRHKYDPVKKEFFGKREHIHPYAFVRTLSNLMQPSDVLVGDCGGNIVTVGHAFESKKGQRMITNNGNSPMGFSFAGSMGSWFADENRNTICITGDGGMNMNIQELQTFKNYGVNVKVFILNNHIYGITKAYQKTNFQGRSEACGPKGYNPPDFIKIAKAYGIKTKYLENNLTIEEDIREVLDETECIICDVN
;
A
#
# COMPACT_ATOMS: atom_id res chain seq x y z
N MET A 1 -7.38 26.19 -19.30
CA MET A 1 -8.17 27.45 -19.42
C MET A 1 -9.19 27.59 -18.29
N PHE A 2 -10.08 26.64 -18.04
CA PHE A 2 -11.15 26.71 -17.03
C PHE A 2 -10.65 27.03 -15.60
N ILE A 3 -9.67 26.29 -15.07
CA ILE A 3 -9.14 26.49 -13.70
C ILE A 3 -8.54 27.89 -13.52
N LYS A 4 -7.81 28.42 -14.53
CA LYS A 4 -7.26 29.78 -14.46
C LYS A 4 -8.35 30.85 -14.38
N LEU A 5 -9.43 30.68 -15.15
CA LEU A 5 -10.59 31.59 -15.13
C LEU A 5 -11.34 31.51 -13.79
N LEU A 6 -11.51 30.30 -13.26
CA LEU A 6 -12.13 30.09 -11.94
C LEU A 6 -11.33 30.74 -10.83
N ILE A 7 -10.01 30.54 -10.80
CA ILE A 7 -9.10 31.21 -9.83
C ILE A 7 -9.21 32.73 -9.95
N LYS A 8 -9.19 33.27 -11.19
CA LYS A 8 -9.32 34.72 -11.40
C LYS A 8 -10.67 35.24 -10.85
N LYS A 9 -11.76 34.53 -11.13
CA LYS A 9 -13.11 34.91 -10.67
C LYS A 9 -13.24 34.81 -9.14
N LEU A 10 -12.66 33.78 -8.51
CA LEU A 10 -12.67 33.65 -7.06
C LEU A 10 -11.82 34.74 -6.38
N LYS A 11 -10.65 35.07 -6.93
CA LYS A 11 -9.78 36.15 -6.43
C LYS A 11 -10.41 37.53 -6.58
N SER A 12 -11.28 37.75 -7.56
CA SER A 12 -11.96 39.05 -7.77
C SER A 12 -13.17 39.25 -6.84
N LYS A 13 -13.64 38.22 -6.15
CA LYS A 13 -14.74 38.35 -5.18
C LYS A 13 -14.21 39.00 -3.89
N LYS A 14 -14.91 40.00 -3.43
CA LYS A 14 -14.61 40.70 -2.16
C LYS A 14 -15.04 39.89 -0.93
N GLU A 15 -16.02 39.01 -1.06
CA GLU A 15 -16.51 38.18 0.02
C GLU A 15 -15.57 37.00 0.29
N LYS A 16 -15.14 36.87 1.53
CA LYS A 16 -14.44 35.69 2.02
C LYS A 16 -15.49 34.65 2.36
N TYR A 17 -15.39 33.47 1.73
CA TYR A 17 -16.22 32.33 2.12
C TYR A 17 -15.79 31.83 3.49
N ASP A 18 -16.73 31.69 4.41
CA ASP A 18 -16.52 31.01 5.67
C ASP A 18 -16.96 29.55 5.51
N PHE A 19 -16.02 28.62 5.65
CA PHE A 19 -16.25 27.20 5.58
C PHE A 19 -16.16 26.50 6.96
N THR A 20 -16.16 27.28 8.05
CA THR A 20 -15.91 26.76 9.41
C THR A 20 -16.90 25.68 9.79
N GLU A 21 -18.21 25.91 9.60
CA GLU A 21 -19.24 24.92 9.90
C GLU A 21 -19.08 23.64 9.08
N TRP A 22 -18.82 23.80 7.77
CA TRP A 22 -18.61 22.65 6.88
C TRP A 22 -17.36 21.85 7.25
N LEU A 23 -16.26 22.54 7.56
CA LEU A 23 -15.01 21.89 7.98
C LEU A 23 -15.20 21.15 9.31
N THR A 24 -15.89 21.74 10.27
CA THR A 24 -16.22 21.12 11.55
C THR A 24 -16.99 19.83 11.32
N GLN A 25 -18.05 19.89 10.54
CA GLN A 25 -18.87 18.70 10.22
C GLN A 25 -18.07 17.63 9.46
N ALA A 26 -17.23 18.02 8.52
CA ALA A 26 -16.37 17.08 7.77
C ALA A 26 -15.35 16.38 8.69
N LEU A 27 -14.77 17.11 9.66
CA LEU A 27 -13.85 16.55 10.64
C LEU A 27 -14.56 15.59 11.62
N GLU A 28 -15.77 15.92 12.05
CA GLU A 28 -16.61 15.02 12.86
C GLU A 28 -16.91 13.72 12.11
N TRP A 29 -17.29 13.80 10.84
CA TRP A 29 -17.53 12.63 10.02
C TRP A 29 -16.26 11.81 9.80
N ARG A 30 -15.13 12.45 9.52
CA ARG A 30 -13.83 11.77 9.40
C ARG A 30 -13.52 10.96 10.66
N HIS A 31 -13.73 11.53 11.84
CA HIS A 31 -13.51 10.85 13.11
C HIS A 31 -14.52 9.73 13.37
N LYS A 32 -15.80 10.02 13.16
CA LYS A 32 -16.90 9.06 13.40
C LYS A 32 -16.83 7.83 12.50
N TYR A 33 -16.44 8.02 11.26
CA TYR A 33 -16.40 6.98 10.22
C TYR A 33 -14.99 6.50 9.89
N ASP A 34 -14.00 6.77 10.76
CA ASP A 34 -12.65 6.22 10.56
C ASP A 34 -12.72 4.69 10.44
N PRO A 35 -12.29 4.11 9.29
CA PRO A 35 -12.32 2.68 9.08
C PRO A 35 -11.28 1.94 9.94
N VAL A 36 -10.28 2.64 10.47
CA VAL A 36 -9.22 2.05 11.31
C VAL A 36 -9.67 2.05 12.77
N LYS A 37 -9.95 0.87 13.30
CA LYS A 37 -10.43 0.70 14.68
C LYS A 37 -9.29 0.39 15.62
N LYS A 38 -9.41 0.84 16.89
CA LYS A 38 -8.39 0.61 17.93
C LYS A 38 -8.13 -0.88 18.17
N GLU A 39 -9.16 -1.71 18.07
CA GLU A 39 -9.04 -3.17 18.21
C GLU A 39 -8.17 -3.84 17.13
N PHE A 40 -7.88 -3.17 16.02
CA PHE A 40 -7.02 -3.70 14.97
C PHE A 40 -5.55 -3.75 15.38
N PHE A 41 -5.15 -2.93 16.37
CA PHE A 41 -3.78 -2.85 16.89
C PHE A 41 -3.49 -3.82 18.05
N GLY A 42 -4.49 -4.56 18.52
CA GLY A 42 -4.33 -5.52 19.61
C GLY A 42 -3.58 -6.80 19.19
N LYS A 43 -3.34 -7.68 20.17
CA LYS A 43 -2.75 -9.01 19.93
C LYS A 43 -3.64 -9.82 18.99
N ARG A 44 -3.05 -10.34 17.91
CA ARG A 44 -3.72 -11.13 16.87
C ARG A 44 -2.78 -12.21 16.37
N GLU A 45 -3.35 -13.24 15.77
CA GLU A 45 -2.60 -14.31 15.10
C GLU A 45 -1.84 -13.77 13.87
N HIS A 46 -2.45 -12.83 13.16
CA HIS A 46 -1.90 -12.18 11.96
C HIS A 46 -1.94 -10.67 12.08
N ILE A 47 -1.09 -9.99 11.33
CA ILE A 47 -1.11 -8.52 11.24
C ILE A 47 -2.40 -8.06 10.56
N HIS A 48 -3.11 -7.14 11.22
CA HIS A 48 -4.32 -6.57 10.63
C HIS A 48 -3.94 -5.54 9.54
N PRO A 49 -4.37 -5.70 8.29
CA PRO A 49 -3.89 -4.86 7.18
C PRO A 49 -4.19 -3.36 7.36
N TYR A 50 -5.30 -3.00 8.02
CA TYR A 50 -5.61 -1.60 8.33
C TYR A 50 -4.67 -1.03 9.40
N ALA A 51 -4.30 -1.81 10.41
CA ALA A 51 -3.32 -1.41 11.41
C ALA A 51 -1.95 -1.22 10.76
N PHE A 52 -1.53 -2.17 9.89
CA PHE A 52 -0.29 -2.07 9.13
C PHE A 52 -0.22 -0.78 8.32
N VAL A 53 -1.21 -0.52 7.46
CA VAL A 53 -1.20 0.65 6.57
C VAL A 53 -1.25 1.95 7.36
N ARG A 54 -2.02 2.03 8.45
CA ARG A 54 -2.05 3.23 9.31
C ARG A 54 -0.71 3.47 9.99
N THR A 55 -0.07 2.43 10.53
CA THR A 55 1.25 2.52 11.14
C THR A 55 2.30 2.96 10.12
N LEU A 56 2.33 2.32 8.96
CA LEU A 56 3.22 2.71 7.86
C LEU A 56 3.01 4.18 7.47
N SER A 57 1.76 4.61 7.30
CA SER A 57 1.42 5.99 6.97
C SER A 57 1.96 6.98 8.01
N ASN A 58 1.87 6.65 9.30
CA ASN A 58 2.36 7.48 10.38
C ASN A 58 3.89 7.61 10.37
N LEU A 59 4.60 6.56 9.99
CA LEU A 59 6.06 6.49 9.98
C LEU A 59 6.70 7.10 8.72
N MET A 60 6.03 7.01 7.57
CA MET A 60 6.53 7.56 6.31
C MET A 60 6.75 9.08 6.40
N GLN A 61 7.80 9.57 5.74
CA GLN A 61 8.17 10.98 5.71
C GLN A 61 7.40 11.77 4.63
N PRO A 62 7.33 13.11 4.73
CA PRO A 62 6.64 13.95 3.73
C PRO A 62 7.20 13.82 2.30
N SER A 63 8.45 13.41 2.14
CA SER A 63 9.09 13.23 0.82
C SER A 63 8.83 11.86 0.20
N ASP A 64 8.34 10.88 0.96
CA ASP A 64 8.25 9.50 0.52
C ASP A 64 7.19 9.29 -0.58
N VAL A 65 7.38 8.22 -1.35
CA VAL A 65 6.44 7.80 -2.39
C VAL A 65 5.90 6.42 -2.02
N LEU A 66 4.57 6.29 -2.05
CA LEU A 66 3.89 5.00 -1.92
C LEU A 66 3.39 4.55 -3.28
N VAL A 67 3.72 3.32 -3.66
CA VAL A 67 3.19 2.67 -4.86
C VAL A 67 2.34 1.48 -4.44
N GLY A 68 1.04 1.58 -4.72
CA GLY A 68 0.04 0.57 -4.38
C GLY A 68 -0.37 -0.28 -5.56
N ASP A 69 -0.62 -1.56 -5.30
CA ASP A 69 -1.05 -2.54 -6.32
C ASP A 69 -2.57 -2.51 -6.54
N CYS A 70 -3.16 -3.65 -6.70
CA CYS A 70 -4.59 -3.85 -6.90
C CYS A 70 -5.22 -4.69 -5.77
N GLY A 71 -6.50 -4.99 -5.89
CA GLY A 71 -7.18 -5.91 -4.98
C GLY A 71 -7.38 -5.35 -3.57
N GLY A 72 -7.33 -6.24 -2.56
CA GLY A 72 -7.57 -5.88 -1.17
C GLY A 72 -6.56 -4.90 -0.59
N ASN A 73 -5.30 -4.94 -1.05
CA ASN A 73 -4.26 -4.05 -0.55
C ASN A 73 -4.52 -2.58 -0.92
N ILE A 74 -4.93 -2.28 -2.16
CA ILE A 74 -5.22 -0.89 -2.56
C ILE A 74 -6.49 -0.34 -1.90
N VAL A 75 -7.49 -1.21 -1.64
CA VAL A 75 -8.66 -0.82 -0.86
C VAL A 75 -8.25 -0.44 0.56
N THR A 76 -7.41 -1.25 1.20
CA THR A 76 -6.91 -0.98 2.55
C THR A 76 -6.06 0.29 2.58
N VAL A 77 -5.19 0.49 1.59
CA VAL A 77 -4.39 1.72 1.44
C VAL A 77 -5.31 2.93 1.25
N GLY A 78 -6.30 2.85 0.37
CA GLY A 78 -7.24 3.95 0.13
C GLY A 78 -8.05 4.36 1.37
N HIS A 79 -8.29 3.42 2.28
CA HIS A 79 -9.05 3.67 3.51
C HIS A 79 -8.18 4.10 4.70
N ALA A 80 -7.00 3.51 4.87
CA ALA A 80 -6.20 3.63 6.09
C ALA A 80 -5.01 4.59 5.96
N PHE A 81 -4.54 4.88 4.74
CA PHE A 81 -3.38 5.73 4.52
C PHE A 81 -3.76 7.22 4.65
N GLU A 82 -3.03 7.94 5.48
CA GLU A 82 -3.17 9.39 5.68
C GLU A 82 -2.00 10.12 5.05
N SER A 83 -2.20 10.66 3.85
CA SER A 83 -1.15 11.36 3.10
C SER A 83 -0.69 12.64 3.80
N LYS A 84 0.62 12.81 3.88
CA LYS A 84 1.27 14.06 4.34
C LYS A 84 1.58 14.97 3.15
N LYS A 85 1.66 16.27 3.40
CA LYS A 85 2.03 17.24 2.37
C LYS A 85 3.41 16.90 1.78
N GLY A 86 3.48 16.76 0.46
CA GLY A 86 4.71 16.42 -0.28
C GLY A 86 4.85 14.95 -0.64
N GLN A 87 4.16 14.04 0.04
CA GLN A 87 4.08 12.63 -0.35
C GLN A 87 3.38 12.46 -1.71
N ARG A 88 3.72 11.36 -2.38
CA ARG A 88 2.99 10.91 -3.56
C ARG A 88 2.48 9.50 -3.32
N MET A 89 1.23 9.25 -3.72
CA MET A 89 0.64 7.93 -3.81
C MET A 89 0.36 7.62 -5.27
N ILE A 90 0.95 6.55 -5.77
CA ILE A 90 0.85 6.12 -7.17
C ILE A 90 0.12 4.79 -7.20
N THR A 91 -0.95 4.74 -7.96
CA THR A 91 -1.71 3.51 -8.20
C THR A 91 -2.28 3.51 -9.61
N ASN A 92 -2.66 2.35 -10.12
CA ASN A 92 -3.34 2.23 -11.40
C ASN A 92 -4.79 1.78 -11.19
N ASN A 93 -5.60 2.66 -10.59
CA ASN A 93 -6.99 2.35 -10.25
C ASN A 93 -7.90 2.07 -11.44
N GLY A 94 -7.58 2.57 -12.63
CA GLY A 94 -8.42 2.40 -13.83
C GLY A 94 -8.52 0.95 -14.29
N ASN A 95 -7.38 0.37 -14.63
CA ASN A 95 -7.28 -1.04 -15.04
C ASN A 95 -6.96 -1.99 -13.89
N SER A 96 -6.37 -1.46 -12.84
CA SER A 96 -6.01 -2.18 -11.61
C SER A 96 -5.28 -3.52 -11.86
N PRO A 97 -4.21 -3.55 -12.69
CA PRO A 97 -3.50 -4.79 -13.00
C PRO A 97 -2.70 -5.27 -11.80
N MET A 98 -2.74 -6.58 -11.57
CA MET A 98 -1.90 -7.24 -10.57
C MET A 98 -0.42 -7.08 -10.93
N GLY A 99 0.43 -6.76 -9.93
CA GLY A 99 1.88 -6.57 -10.11
C GLY A 99 2.30 -5.16 -10.52
N PHE A 100 1.36 -4.24 -10.73
CA PHE A 100 1.68 -2.86 -11.08
C PHE A 100 2.62 -2.21 -10.05
N SER A 101 2.38 -2.41 -8.76
CA SER A 101 3.15 -1.72 -7.72
C SER A 101 4.61 -2.11 -7.71
N PHE A 102 4.94 -3.38 -7.90
CA PHE A 102 6.33 -3.85 -7.86
C PHE A 102 7.15 -3.24 -9.01
N ALA A 103 6.69 -3.39 -10.25
CA ALA A 103 7.34 -2.76 -11.41
C ALA A 103 7.27 -1.22 -11.37
N GLY A 104 6.12 -0.66 -10.96
CA GLY A 104 5.93 0.78 -10.85
C GLY A 104 6.80 1.43 -9.76
N SER A 105 7.12 0.72 -8.69
CA SER A 105 8.01 1.22 -7.64
C SER A 105 9.45 1.38 -8.13
N MET A 106 9.91 0.47 -8.98
CA MET A 106 11.19 0.61 -9.67
C MET A 106 11.22 1.88 -10.54
N GLY A 107 10.16 2.12 -11.32
CA GLY A 107 10.04 3.35 -12.11
C GLY A 107 9.97 4.62 -11.25
N SER A 108 9.32 4.54 -10.09
CA SER A 108 9.28 5.65 -9.12
C SER A 108 10.66 5.96 -8.54
N TRP A 109 11.43 4.93 -8.21
CA TRP A 109 12.79 5.09 -7.70
C TRP A 109 13.72 5.71 -8.75
N PHE A 110 13.71 5.24 -9.99
CA PHE A 110 14.50 5.84 -11.07
C PHE A 110 14.13 7.28 -11.39
N ALA A 111 12.89 7.69 -11.10
CA ALA A 111 12.46 9.07 -11.30
C ALA A 111 13.08 10.04 -10.27
N ASP A 112 13.36 9.57 -9.06
CA ASP A 112 14.02 10.36 -8.01
C ASP A 112 14.59 9.42 -6.93
N GLU A 113 15.86 9.06 -7.05
CA GLU A 113 16.57 8.13 -6.16
C GLU A 113 16.78 8.69 -4.74
N ASN A 114 16.58 10.02 -4.54
CA ASN A 114 16.70 10.66 -3.23
C ASN A 114 15.43 10.51 -2.38
N ARG A 115 14.35 9.96 -2.95
CA ARG A 115 13.09 9.74 -2.24
C ARG A 115 12.92 8.28 -1.86
N ASN A 116 12.58 8.03 -0.61
CA ASN A 116 12.17 6.68 -0.24
C ASN A 116 10.95 6.27 -1.05
N THR A 117 11.07 5.15 -1.74
CA THR A 117 9.96 4.51 -2.46
C THR A 117 9.52 3.27 -1.70
N ILE A 118 8.25 3.24 -1.36
CA ILE A 118 7.60 2.14 -0.65
C ILE A 118 6.60 1.48 -1.61
N CYS A 119 6.70 0.16 -1.73
CA CYS A 119 5.80 -0.66 -2.52
C CYS A 119 4.90 -1.47 -1.59
N ILE A 120 3.58 -1.39 -1.76
CA ILE A 120 2.63 -2.33 -1.16
C ILE A 120 2.03 -3.17 -2.27
N THR A 121 2.22 -4.47 -2.19
CA THR A 121 1.66 -5.45 -3.13
C THR A 121 0.93 -6.56 -2.38
N GLY A 122 0.08 -7.31 -3.06
CA GLY A 122 -0.41 -8.59 -2.56
C GLY A 122 0.50 -9.73 -3.02
N ASP A 123 0.34 -10.90 -2.41
CA ASP A 123 1.01 -12.13 -2.82
C ASP A 123 0.79 -12.45 -4.31
N GLY A 124 -0.46 -12.33 -4.77
CA GLY A 124 -0.79 -12.50 -6.18
C GLY A 124 -0.14 -11.47 -7.10
N GLY A 125 -0.07 -10.21 -6.67
CA GLY A 125 0.59 -9.12 -7.40
C GLY A 125 2.10 -9.34 -7.50
N MET A 126 2.76 -9.66 -6.39
CA MET A 126 4.20 -9.96 -6.37
C MET A 126 4.55 -11.10 -7.31
N ASN A 127 3.72 -12.13 -7.37
CA ASN A 127 3.95 -13.30 -8.23
C ASN A 127 3.91 -12.97 -9.73
N MET A 128 3.22 -11.90 -10.15
CA MET A 128 3.13 -11.51 -11.57
C MET A 128 4.45 -10.99 -12.12
N ASN A 129 5.28 -10.34 -11.31
CA ASN A 129 6.51 -9.68 -11.73
C ASN A 129 7.72 -10.10 -10.89
N ILE A 130 7.68 -11.29 -10.29
CA ILE A 130 8.71 -11.78 -9.37
C ILE A 130 10.12 -11.83 -10.02
N GLN A 131 10.21 -12.02 -11.33
CA GLN A 131 11.46 -12.00 -12.09
C GLN A 131 12.16 -10.65 -12.05
N GLU A 132 11.46 -9.56 -11.78
CA GLU A 132 12.03 -8.22 -11.66
C GLU A 132 12.93 -8.06 -10.42
N LEU A 133 12.93 -9.02 -9.51
CA LEU A 133 13.94 -9.10 -8.44
C LEU A 133 15.37 -9.06 -9.01
N GLN A 134 15.59 -9.65 -10.20
CA GLN A 134 16.87 -9.57 -10.89
C GLN A 134 17.20 -8.13 -11.33
N THR A 135 16.21 -7.40 -11.82
CA THR A 135 16.35 -5.99 -12.20
C THR A 135 16.68 -5.13 -10.99
N PHE A 136 15.95 -5.32 -9.88
CA PHE A 136 16.24 -4.65 -8.61
C PHE A 136 17.68 -4.88 -8.15
N LYS A 137 18.13 -6.13 -8.22
CA LYS A 137 19.53 -6.48 -7.85
C LYS A 137 20.57 -5.87 -8.78
N ASN A 138 20.34 -5.96 -10.08
CA ASN A 138 21.31 -5.49 -11.09
C ASN A 138 21.53 -3.97 -11.03
N TYR A 139 20.47 -3.21 -10.77
CA TYR A 139 20.52 -1.74 -10.75
C TYR A 139 20.63 -1.14 -9.35
N GLY A 140 20.67 -1.96 -8.29
CA GLY A 140 20.73 -1.48 -6.92
C GLY A 140 19.48 -0.69 -6.51
N VAL A 141 18.31 -1.03 -7.06
CA VAL A 141 17.05 -0.34 -6.79
C VAL A 141 16.69 -0.43 -5.32
N ASN A 142 16.68 0.71 -4.62
CA ASN A 142 16.37 0.77 -3.19
C ASN A 142 14.88 1.06 -2.95
N VAL A 143 14.07 0.02 -2.87
CA VAL A 143 12.64 0.10 -2.57
C VAL A 143 12.31 -0.79 -1.38
N LYS A 144 11.43 -0.31 -0.49
CA LYS A 144 10.89 -1.09 0.62
C LYS A 144 9.61 -1.77 0.17
N VAL A 145 9.65 -3.08 0.00
CA VAL A 145 8.52 -3.85 -0.55
C VAL A 145 7.81 -4.61 0.57
N PHE A 146 6.53 -4.32 0.77
CA PHE A 146 5.66 -5.03 1.71
C PHE A 146 4.65 -5.87 0.93
N ILE A 147 4.71 -7.17 1.11
CA ILE A 147 3.77 -8.14 0.52
C ILE A 147 2.70 -8.45 1.55
N LEU A 148 1.49 -7.94 1.37
CA LEU A 148 0.33 -8.33 2.20
C LEU A 148 -0.09 -9.74 1.77
N ASN A 149 0.42 -10.74 2.48
CA ASN A 149 0.32 -12.14 2.09
C ASN A 149 -0.83 -12.85 2.81
N ASN A 150 -1.94 -12.99 2.14
CA ASN A 150 -3.11 -13.69 2.66
C ASN A 150 -3.34 -15.07 2.01
N HIS A 151 -2.41 -15.52 1.18
CA HIS A 151 -2.43 -16.81 0.47
C HIS A 151 -3.67 -17.05 -0.41
N ILE A 152 -4.35 -15.99 -0.85
CA ILE A 152 -5.54 -16.08 -1.69
C ILE A 152 -5.66 -14.90 -2.66
N TYR A 153 -6.34 -15.10 -3.79
CA TYR A 153 -6.86 -14.00 -4.60
C TYR A 153 -8.14 -13.46 -3.93
N GLY A 154 -7.98 -12.61 -2.92
CA GLY A 154 -9.05 -12.22 -1.99
C GLY A 154 -10.28 -11.63 -2.67
N ILE A 155 -10.10 -10.68 -3.57
CA ILE A 155 -11.22 -10.03 -4.30
C ILE A 155 -11.92 -11.03 -5.22
N THR A 156 -11.17 -11.86 -5.95
CA THR A 156 -11.73 -12.90 -6.82
C THR A 156 -12.55 -13.91 -6.01
N LYS A 157 -12.01 -14.36 -4.87
CA LYS A 157 -12.72 -15.27 -3.96
C LYS A 157 -13.99 -14.66 -3.40
N ALA A 158 -13.95 -13.41 -2.97
CA ALA A 158 -15.13 -12.70 -2.48
C ALA A 158 -16.20 -12.55 -3.57
N TYR A 159 -15.79 -12.13 -4.77
CA TYR A 159 -16.70 -12.03 -5.93
C TYR A 159 -17.36 -13.36 -6.28
N GLN A 160 -16.55 -14.42 -6.40
CA GLN A 160 -17.05 -15.76 -6.72
C GLN A 160 -18.03 -16.26 -5.64
N LYS A 161 -17.68 -16.09 -4.37
CA LYS A 161 -18.53 -16.48 -3.25
C LYS A 161 -19.89 -15.78 -3.27
N THR A 162 -19.91 -14.50 -3.61
CA THR A 162 -21.14 -13.69 -3.65
C THR A 162 -22.01 -14.04 -4.87
N ASN A 163 -21.38 -14.21 -6.05
CA ASN A 163 -22.12 -14.31 -7.30
C ASN A 163 -22.40 -15.75 -7.74
N PHE A 164 -21.72 -16.75 -7.16
CA PHE A 164 -21.84 -18.15 -7.55
C PHE A 164 -22.26 -19.08 -6.39
N GLN A 165 -23.19 -18.62 -5.55
CA GLN A 165 -23.80 -19.40 -4.46
C GLN A 165 -22.74 -20.01 -3.50
N GLY A 166 -21.70 -19.26 -3.17
CA GLY A 166 -20.64 -19.68 -2.27
C GLY A 166 -19.54 -20.52 -2.91
N ARG A 167 -19.65 -20.88 -4.19
CA ARG A 167 -18.58 -21.59 -4.92
C ARG A 167 -17.42 -20.64 -5.21
N SER A 168 -16.20 -21.10 -4.98
CA SER A 168 -14.97 -20.39 -5.33
C SER A 168 -13.93 -21.38 -5.85
N GLU A 169 -13.34 -21.07 -7.02
CA GLU A 169 -12.37 -21.91 -7.72
C GLU A 169 -11.09 -21.13 -8.01
N ALA A 170 -9.95 -21.80 -7.98
CA ALA A 170 -8.63 -21.29 -8.35
C ALA A 170 -8.17 -20.01 -7.64
N CYS A 171 -8.79 -19.65 -6.51
CA CYS A 171 -8.47 -18.42 -5.78
C CYS A 171 -8.00 -18.65 -4.32
N GLY A 172 -7.69 -19.89 -3.99
CA GLY A 172 -7.20 -20.33 -2.68
C GLY A 172 -6.46 -21.67 -2.77
N PRO A 173 -6.21 -22.37 -1.65
CA PRO A 173 -5.26 -23.50 -1.57
C PRO A 173 -5.45 -24.62 -2.58
N LYS A 174 -6.63 -24.78 -3.16
CA LYS A 174 -6.90 -25.79 -4.19
C LYS A 174 -6.47 -25.37 -5.60
N GLY A 175 -6.19 -24.10 -5.86
CA GLY A 175 -5.83 -23.63 -7.19
C GLY A 175 -4.85 -22.45 -7.20
N TYR A 176 -4.63 -21.84 -6.06
CA TYR A 176 -3.63 -20.78 -5.86
C TYR A 176 -2.90 -21.04 -4.54
N ASN A 177 -1.58 -21.07 -4.62
CA ASN A 177 -0.70 -21.12 -3.47
C ASN A 177 0.55 -20.29 -3.79
N PRO A 178 0.79 -19.17 -3.09
CA PRO A 178 1.96 -18.33 -3.35
C PRO A 178 3.25 -19.06 -2.96
N PRO A 179 4.37 -18.75 -3.61
CA PRO A 179 5.68 -19.25 -3.20
C PRO A 179 6.12 -18.59 -1.89
N ASP A 180 7.18 -19.15 -1.30
CA ASP A 180 7.90 -18.49 -0.21
C ASP A 180 8.74 -17.32 -0.78
N PHE A 181 8.18 -16.11 -0.71
CA PHE A 181 8.80 -14.90 -1.26
C PHE A 181 10.12 -14.57 -0.58
N ILE A 182 10.28 -14.91 0.70
CA ILE A 182 11.50 -14.68 1.46
C ILE A 182 12.65 -15.55 0.92
N LYS A 183 12.38 -16.83 0.67
CA LYS A 183 13.39 -17.72 0.08
C LYS A 183 13.78 -17.27 -1.33
N ILE A 184 12.80 -16.85 -2.13
CA ILE A 184 13.07 -16.39 -3.49
C ILE A 184 13.90 -15.10 -3.45
N ALA A 185 13.52 -14.10 -2.67
CA ALA A 185 14.28 -12.85 -2.57
C ALA A 185 15.72 -13.09 -2.07
N LYS A 186 15.90 -13.99 -1.09
CA LYS A 186 17.24 -14.40 -0.65
C LYS A 186 18.06 -15.05 -1.76
N ALA A 187 17.44 -15.85 -2.64
CA ALA A 187 18.14 -16.46 -3.77
C ALA A 187 18.64 -15.42 -4.80
N TYR A 188 17.94 -14.27 -4.91
CA TYR A 188 18.40 -13.09 -5.67
C TYR A 188 19.40 -12.21 -4.91
N GLY A 189 19.74 -12.55 -3.65
CA GLY A 189 20.65 -11.76 -2.81
C GLY A 189 20.05 -10.44 -2.33
N ILE A 190 18.73 -10.39 -2.14
CA ILE A 190 18.00 -9.23 -1.63
C ILE A 190 17.69 -9.45 -0.14
N LYS A 191 17.78 -8.40 0.66
CA LYS A 191 17.41 -8.43 2.08
C LYS A 191 15.94 -8.77 2.27
N THR A 192 15.64 -9.42 3.38
CA THR A 192 14.28 -9.88 3.66
C THR A 192 13.91 -9.76 5.13
N LYS A 193 12.62 -9.58 5.41
CA LYS A 193 12.07 -9.61 6.77
C LYS A 193 10.67 -10.23 6.77
N TYR A 194 10.35 -11.03 7.82
CA TYR A 194 8.98 -11.40 8.13
C TYR A 194 8.39 -10.40 9.12
N LEU A 195 7.15 -9.98 8.89
CA LEU A 195 6.35 -9.21 9.82
C LEU A 195 5.14 -10.08 10.21
N GLU A 196 5.13 -10.60 11.43
CA GLU A 196 4.13 -11.56 11.89
C GLU A 196 3.43 -11.14 13.18
N ASN A 197 3.95 -10.11 13.86
CA ASN A 197 3.44 -9.69 15.16
C ASN A 197 2.85 -8.29 15.10
N ASN A 198 1.55 -8.21 15.32
CA ASN A 198 0.83 -6.94 15.32
C ASN A 198 1.28 -5.99 16.45
N LEU A 199 1.90 -6.50 17.53
CA LEU A 199 2.38 -5.68 18.66
C LEU A 199 3.75 -5.04 18.40
N THR A 200 4.57 -5.63 17.54
CA THR A 200 5.91 -5.09 17.18
C THR A 200 5.92 -4.38 15.84
N ILE A 201 4.75 -4.27 15.19
CA ILE A 201 4.62 -3.78 13.82
C ILE A 201 5.24 -2.38 13.60
N GLU A 202 5.18 -1.51 14.61
CA GLU A 202 5.74 -0.16 14.51
C GLU A 202 7.27 -0.21 14.46
N GLU A 203 7.90 -1.00 15.33
CA GLU A 203 9.36 -1.19 15.37
C GLU A 203 9.83 -1.87 14.08
N ASP A 204 9.14 -2.93 13.66
CA ASP A 204 9.45 -3.67 12.44
C ASP A 204 9.39 -2.80 11.18
N ILE A 205 8.35 -1.97 11.05
CA ILE A 205 8.23 -1.04 9.91
C ILE A 205 9.32 0.02 9.96
N ARG A 206 9.66 0.56 11.15
CA ARG A 206 10.70 1.56 11.31
C ARG A 206 12.05 1.01 10.85
N GLU A 207 12.44 -0.19 11.29
CA GLU A 207 13.66 -0.84 10.83
C GLU A 207 13.70 -1.01 9.32
N VAL A 208 12.57 -1.39 8.71
CA VAL A 208 12.48 -1.54 7.25
C VAL A 208 12.64 -0.20 6.53
N LEU A 209 12.02 0.88 7.04
CA LEU A 209 12.13 2.21 6.43
C LEU A 209 13.54 2.79 6.53
N ASP A 210 14.28 2.45 7.60
CA ASP A 210 15.66 2.90 7.84
C ASP A 210 16.70 2.08 7.06
N GLU A 211 16.30 0.98 6.42
CA GLU A 211 17.21 0.15 5.63
C GLU A 211 17.74 0.93 4.40
N THR A 212 19.02 0.78 4.11
CA THR A 212 19.70 1.51 3.01
C THR A 212 19.67 0.78 1.67
N GLU A 213 19.21 -0.46 1.65
CA GLU A 213 19.10 -1.30 0.45
C GLU A 213 17.65 -1.73 0.22
N CYS A 214 17.41 -2.37 -0.93
CA CYS A 214 16.15 -3.05 -1.18
C CYS A 214 15.88 -4.13 -0.13
N ILE A 215 14.66 -4.13 0.37
CA ILE A 215 14.21 -5.18 1.30
C ILE A 215 12.82 -5.67 0.91
N ILE A 216 12.65 -6.98 0.90
CA ILE A 216 11.35 -7.64 0.68
C ILE A 216 10.81 -8.11 2.01
N CYS A 217 9.62 -7.63 2.35
CA CYS A 217 8.94 -7.97 3.60
C CYS A 217 7.69 -8.78 3.32
N ASP A 218 7.56 -9.94 3.95
CA ASP A 218 6.34 -10.73 3.96
C ASP A 218 5.54 -10.37 5.21
N VAL A 219 4.33 -9.83 5.01
CA VAL A 219 3.41 -9.35 6.05
C VAL A 219 2.26 -10.33 6.16
N ASN A 220 2.25 -11.10 7.24
CA ASN A 220 1.30 -12.20 7.48
C ASN A 220 0.30 -11.90 8.60
#